data_d0fd5f8964efdcea8d7d7c25185e7f0b
#
_entry.id   d0fd5f8964efdcea8d7d7c25185e7f0b
#
_cell.length_a   1.000
_cell.length_b   1.000
_cell.length_c   1.000
_cell.angle_alpha   90.00
_cell.angle_beta   90.00
_cell.angle_gamma   90.00
#
_symmetry.space_group_name_H-M   'P 1'
#
loop_
_entity.id
_entity.type
_entity.pdbx_description
1 polymer ?
#
loop_
_entity_poly.entity_id
_entity_poly.type
_entity_poly.pdbx_seq_one_letter_code
_entity_poly.pdbx_strand_id
1 'polypeptide(L)'
;MCIRDRLETANQLWESLPITGRVQIWGDEIYFSIPLNVEEELGSQETVQAGTVAYCPPGSALCLFWGPTPISAPGEIRPASAVNVVGILDNDPNLLAEVPSQAEIIIEKIEG
;
A
#
# COMPACT_ATOMS: atom_id res chain seq x y z
N MET A 1 -2.37 -7.46 -8.78
CA MET A 1 -2.80 -7.11 -7.42
C MET A 1 -4.20 -7.64 -7.16
N CYS A 2 -4.39 -8.30 -6.03
CA CYS A 2 -5.69 -8.86 -5.66
C CYS A 2 -6.38 -7.92 -4.66
N ILE A 3 -7.48 -7.30 -5.07
CA ILE A 3 -8.22 -6.37 -4.23
C ILE A 3 -9.30 -7.13 -3.47
N ARG A 4 -9.35 -6.90 -2.15
CA ARG A 4 -10.36 -7.52 -1.29
C ARG A 4 -11.70 -6.83 -1.48
N ASP A 5 -12.73 -7.64 -1.68
CA ASP A 5 -14.08 -7.13 -1.79
C ASP A 5 -14.58 -6.59 -0.45
N ARG A 6 -15.54 -5.70 -0.52
CA ARG A 6 -16.35 -5.24 0.62
C ARG A 6 -15.67 -4.28 1.59
N LEU A 7 -14.41 -3.95 1.40
CA LEU A 7 -13.81 -2.88 2.16
C LEU A 7 -14.08 -1.57 1.45
N GLU A 8 -14.51 -0.59 2.21
CA GLU A 8 -14.80 0.73 1.66
C GLU A 8 -13.56 1.31 0.97
N THR A 9 -12.40 1.15 1.59
CA THR A 9 -11.15 1.65 1.03
C THR A 9 -10.83 0.98 -0.31
N ALA A 10 -10.97 -0.34 -0.39
CA ALA A 10 -10.70 -1.07 -1.62
C ALA A 10 -11.65 -0.64 -2.74
N ASN A 11 -12.92 -0.45 -2.41
CA ASN A 11 -13.91 0.00 -3.39
C ASN A 11 -13.58 1.39 -3.92
N GLN A 12 -13.26 2.33 -3.03
CA GLN A 12 -12.90 3.68 -3.45
C GLN A 12 -11.62 3.72 -4.25
N LEU A 13 -10.65 2.89 -3.90
CA LEU A 13 -9.41 2.80 -4.67
C LEU A 13 -9.71 2.33 -6.09
N TRP A 14 -10.51 1.27 -6.22
CA TRP A 14 -10.87 0.72 -7.53
C TRP A 14 -11.58 1.78 -8.39
N GLU A 15 -12.52 2.52 -7.80
CA GLU A 15 -13.27 3.55 -8.50
C GLU A 15 -12.39 4.72 -8.93
N SER A 16 -11.27 4.94 -8.23
CA SER A 16 -10.38 6.07 -8.48
C SER A 16 -9.30 5.77 -9.52
N LEU A 17 -9.15 4.51 -9.93
CA LEU A 17 -8.12 4.13 -10.90
C LEU A 17 -8.45 4.65 -12.30
N PRO A 18 -7.47 5.01 -13.12
CA PRO A 18 -6.04 4.93 -12.84
C PRO A 18 -5.55 6.06 -11.94
N ILE A 19 -4.49 5.78 -11.18
CA ILE A 19 -3.86 6.77 -10.29
C ILE A 19 -2.39 6.85 -10.64
N THR A 20 -1.86 8.06 -10.72
CA THR A 20 -0.45 8.31 -10.94
C THR A 20 0.14 8.98 -9.71
N GLY A 21 1.31 8.55 -9.28
CA GLY A 21 1.98 9.16 -8.13
C GLY A 21 3.49 9.08 -8.25
N ARG A 22 4.16 9.66 -7.28
CA ARG A 22 5.62 9.61 -7.17
C ARG A 22 6.00 8.86 -5.91
N VAL A 23 6.85 7.86 -6.09
CA VAL A 23 7.25 6.94 -5.04
C VAL A 23 8.13 7.62 -4.01
N GLN A 24 7.80 7.43 -2.74
CA GLN A 24 8.65 7.73 -1.60
C GLN A 24 9.07 6.41 -0.99
N ILE A 25 10.25 6.35 -0.38
CA ILE A 25 10.78 5.13 0.21
C ILE A 25 10.98 5.33 1.70
N TRP A 26 10.55 4.34 2.50
CA TRP A 26 10.72 4.35 3.95
C TRP A 26 11.04 2.92 4.41
N GLY A 27 12.34 2.63 4.60
CA GLY A 27 12.77 1.27 4.85
C GLY A 27 12.44 0.39 3.65
N ASP A 28 11.83 -0.75 3.90
CA ASP A 28 11.40 -1.66 2.83
C ASP A 28 9.93 -1.46 2.48
N GLU A 29 9.52 -0.22 2.40
CA GLU A 29 8.19 0.19 1.99
C GLU A 29 8.30 1.29 0.95
N ILE A 30 7.42 1.26 -0.06
CA ILE A 30 7.21 2.42 -0.92
C ILE A 30 5.80 2.95 -0.66
N TYR A 31 5.64 4.26 -0.74
CA TYR A 31 4.33 4.89 -0.59
C TYR A 31 4.23 6.09 -1.51
N PHE A 32 3.01 6.47 -1.82
CA PHE A 32 2.73 7.65 -2.64
C PHE A 32 1.33 8.16 -2.35
N SER A 33 1.16 9.48 -2.45
CA SER A 33 -0.14 10.11 -2.18
C SER A 33 -1.15 9.73 -3.24
N ILE A 34 -2.39 9.50 -2.81
CA ILE A 34 -3.49 9.20 -3.72
C ILE A 34 -4.69 10.10 -3.39
N PRO A 35 -5.58 10.35 -4.35
CA PRO A 35 -6.72 11.25 -4.14
C PRO A 35 -7.88 10.54 -3.43
N LEU A 36 -7.59 9.86 -2.32
CA LEU A 36 -8.58 9.22 -1.48
C LEU A 36 -8.56 9.85 -0.10
N ASN A 37 -9.71 9.89 0.54
CA ASN A 37 -9.83 10.38 1.91
C ASN A 37 -10.77 9.43 2.65
N VAL A 38 -10.22 8.32 3.13
CA VAL A 38 -10.94 7.27 3.82
C VAL A 38 -10.39 7.14 5.22
N GLU A 39 -11.26 6.98 6.19
CA GLU A 39 -10.86 6.81 7.57
C GLU A 39 -10.39 5.38 7.84
N GLU A 40 -9.72 5.18 8.98
CA GLU A 40 -9.30 3.87 9.41
C GLU A 40 -10.51 2.97 9.61
N GLU A 41 -10.45 1.78 9.02
CA GLU A 41 -11.53 0.81 9.12
C GLU A 41 -11.34 -0.10 10.32
N LEU A 42 -12.42 -0.78 10.72
CA LEU A 42 -12.38 -1.68 11.87
C LEU A 42 -11.36 -2.80 11.73
N GLY A 43 -11.10 -3.22 10.51
CA GLY A 43 -10.13 -4.29 10.24
C GLY A 43 -8.71 -3.78 10.00
N SER A 44 -8.41 -2.52 10.31
CA SER A 44 -7.06 -1.99 10.08
C SER A 44 -6.02 -2.78 10.84
N GLN A 45 -4.80 -2.84 10.30
CA GLN A 45 -3.73 -3.65 10.86
C GLN A 45 -2.53 -2.81 11.23
N GLU A 46 -1.94 -3.12 12.39
CA GLU A 46 -0.72 -2.45 12.86
C GLU A 46 0.54 -3.11 12.32
N THR A 47 0.44 -4.36 11.86
CA THR A 47 1.53 -5.06 11.19
C THR A 47 0.96 -5.76 9.96
N VAL A 48 1.82 -5.97 8.96
CA VAL A 48 1.41 -6.57 7.69
C VAL A 48 2.44 -7.59 7.24
N GLN A 49 2.13 -8.30 6.17
CA GLN A 49 3.04 -9.27 5.56
C GLN A 49 3.66 -8.69 4.30
N ALA A 50 4.80 -9.24 3.88
CA ALA A 50 5.42 -8.84 2.62
C ALA A 50 4.45 -9.05 1.47
N GLY A 51 4.40 -8.08 0.55
CA GLY A 51 3.46 -8.11 -0.56
C GLY A 51 2.16 -7.40 -0.28
N THR A 52 1.94 -6.91 0.94
CA THR A 52 0.71 -6.19 1.29
C THR A 52 0.63 -4.86 0.57
N VAL A 53 -0.55 -4.56 0.04
CA VAL A 53 -0.93 -3.25 -0.49
C VAL A 53 -1.98 -2.68 0.44
N ALA A 54 -1.72 -1.50 0.99
CA ALA A 54 -2.58 -0.93 2.02
C ALA A 54 -2.70 0.59 1.89
N TYR A 55 -3.77 1.13 2.46
CA TYR A 55 -4.02 2.56 2.51
C TYR A 55 -3.72 3.08 3.91
N CYS A 56 -2.96 4.17 3.99
CA CYS A 56 -2.61 4.84 5.25
C CYS A 56 -3.51 6.06 5.42
N PRO A 57 -4.54 5.99 6.28
CA PRO A 57 -5.49 7.11 6.42
C PRO A 57 -4.86 8.45 6.79
N PRO A 58 -3.93 8.53 7.76
CA PRO A 58 -3.37 9.84 8.14
C PRO A 58 -2.64 10.55 7.01
N GLY A 59 -2.01 9.81 6.10
CA GLY A 59 -1.25 10.40 5.00
C GLY A 59 -1.96 10.40 3.67
N SER A 60 -3.15 9.85 3.57
CA SER A 60 -3.87 9.65 2.31
C SER A 60 -2.95 9.02 1.28
N ALA A 61 -2.26 7.95 1.66
CA ALA A 61 -1.24 7.33 0.84
C ALA A 61 -1.50 5.85 0.63
N LEU A 62 -1.12 5.36 -0.54
CA LEU A 62 -1.09 3.93 -0.81
C LEU A 62 0.33 3.43 -0.53
N CYS A 63 0.41 2.33 0.22
CA CYS A 63 1.67 1.79 0.71
C CYS A 63 1.85 0.35 0.24
N LEU A 64 3.04 0.02 -0.23
CA LEU A 64 3.40 -1.33 -0.65
C LEU A 64 4.62 -1.76 0.14
N PHE A 65 4.54 -2.94 0.76
CA PHE A 65 5.55 -3.42 1.69
C PHE A 65 6.25 -4.67 1.15
N TRP A 66 7.58 -4.72 1.27
CA TRP A 66 8.31 -5.94 0.92
C TRP A 66 9.24 -6.41 2.04
N GLY A 67 9.35 -5.63 3.12
CA GLY A 67 10.18 -5.98 4.26
C GLY A 67 10.03 -5.00 5.40
N PRO A 68 10.90 -5.05 6.39
CA PRO A 68 10.77 -4.22 7.58
C PRO A 68 10.87 -2.73 7.29
N THR A 69 10.10 -1.94 8.04
CA THR A 69 10.21 -0.48 8.06
C THR A 69 11.15 -0.09 9.21
N PRO A 70 11.57 1.19 9.30
CA PRO A 70 12.46 1.63 10.38
C PRO A 70 11.94 1.41 11.79
N ILE A 71 10.63 1.25 11.98
CA ILE A 71 10.04 1.03 13.30
C ILE A 71 9.61 -0.42 13.54
N SER A 72 9.96 -1.34 12.61
CA SER A 72 9.59 -2.74 12.77
C SER A 72 10.45 -3.43 13.82
N ALA A 73 9.83 -4.30 14.62
CA ALA A 73 10.54 -5.23 15.46
C ALA A 73 11.04 -6.41 14.61
N PRO A 74 11.99 -7.22 15.12
CA PRO A 74 12.44 -8.39 14.37
C PRO A 74 11.28 -9.32 14.01
N GLY A 75 11.21 -9.70 12.74
CA GLY A 75 10.19 -10.63 12.26
C GLY A 75 8.85 -10.02 11.92
N GLU A 76 8.72 -8.69 11.99
CA GLU A 76 7.46 -8.03 11.62
C GLU A 76 7.69 -6.93 10.60
N ILE A 77 6.59 -6.53 9.94
CA ILE A 77 6.57 -5.33 9.09
C ILE A 77 5.55 -4.40 9.71
N ARG A 78 6.01 -3.26 10.23
CA ARG A 78 5.14 -2.32 10.95
C ARG A 78 5.03 -0.99 10.21
N PRO A 79 3.85 -0.66 9.65
CA PRO A 79 3.60 0.65 9.06
C PRO A 79 3.69 1.76 10.10
N ALA A 80 3.83 3.01 9.64
CA ALA A 80 3.89 4.18 10.53
C ALA A 80 2.63 4.33 11.39
N SER A 81 1.49 3.86 10.90
CA SER A 81 0.23 3.83 11.62
C SER A 81 -0.58 2.65 11.09
N ALA A 82 -1.66 2.29 11.78
CA ALA A 82 -2.52 1.20 11.32
C ALA A 82 -3.03 1.50 9.91
N VAL A 83 -3.10 0.47 9.09
CA VAL A 83 -3.45 0.60 7.67
C VAL A 83 -4.68 -0.23 7.32
N ASN A 84 -5.42 0.25 6.32
CA ASN A 84 -6.53 -0.50 5.73
C ASN A 84 -5.96 -1.34 4.59
N VAL A 85 -5.86 -2.65 4.78
CA VAL A 85 -5.31 -3.54 3.77
C VAL A 85 -6.29 -3.65 2.61
N VAL A 86 -5.82 -3.37 1.40
CA VAL A 86 -6.67 -3.40 0.20
C VAL A 86 -6.33 -4.55 -0.75
N GLY A 87 -5.17 -5.17 -0.61
CA GLY A 87 -4.81 -6.28 -1.48
C GLY A 87 -3.44 -6.83 -1.22
N ILE A 88 -3.03 -7.72 -2.10
CA ILE A 88 -1.72 -8.39 -2.08
C ILE A 88 -1.13 -8.32 -3.48
N LEU A 89 0.20 -8.19 -3.56
CA LEU A 89 0.89 -8.25 -4.85
C LEU A 89 0.90 -9.69 -5.35
N ASP A 90 0.65 -9.86 -6.64
CA ASP A 90 0.71 -11.18 -7.29
C ASP A 90 2.14 -11.59 -7.63
N ASN A 91 3.03 -10.62 -7.75
CA ASN A 91 4.43 -10.83 -8.10
C ASN A 91 5.31 -10.89 -6.85
N ASP A 92 6.58 -11.23 -7.04
CA ASP A 92 7.56 -11.25 -5.97
C ASP A 92 7.68 -9.84 -5.37
N PRO A 93 7.35 -9.65 -4.08
CA PRO A 93 7.44 -8.31 -3.47
C PRO A 93 8.84 -7.72 -3.48
N ASN A 94 9.88 -8.55 -3.53
CA ASN A 94 11.25 -8.06 -3.54
C ASN A 94 11.59 -7.24 -4.78
N LEU A 95 10.78 -7.33 -5.84
CA LEU A 95 10.96 -6.50 -7.02
C LEU A 95 10.76 -5.01 -6.70
N LEU A 96 10.02 -4.70 -5.63
CA LEU A 96 9.82 -3.32 -5.20
C LEU A 96 11.12 -2.66 -4.75
N ALA A 97 12.08 -3.44 -4.28
CA ALA A 97 13.36 -2.90 -3.82
C ALA A 97 14.15 -2.24 -4.95
N GLU A 98 13.83 -2.54 -6.20
CA GLU A 98 14.50 -1.98 -7.36
C GLU A 98 13.89 -0.65 -7.82
N VAL A 99 12.77 -0.23 -7.21
CA VAL A 99 12.11 1.01 -7.59
C VAL A 99 12.86 2.19 -6.97
N PRO A 100 13.35 3.15 -7.78
CA PRO A 100 14.06 4.29 -7.21
C PRO A 100 13.10 5.30 -6.58
N SER A 101 13.61 6.06 -5.60
CA SER A 101 12.87 7.16 -5.00
C SER A 101 12.48 8.18 -6.08
N GLN A 102 11.29 8.73 -5.97
CA GLN A 102 10.71 9.71 -6.89
C GLN A 102 10.35 9.16 -8.27
N ALA A 103 10.41 7.84 -8.45
CA ALA A 103 9.94 7.23 -9.69
C ALA A 103 8.44 7.46 -9.85
N GLU A 104 8.00 7.62 -11.07
CA GLU A 104 6.57 7.71 -11.35
C GLU A 104 5.96 6.31 -11.31
N ILE A 105 4.82 6.20 -10.63
CA ILE A 105 4.08 4.94 -10.56
C ILE A 105 2.66 5.16 -11.05
N ILE A 106 2.15 4.20 -11.80
CA ILE A 106 0.78 4.24 -12.31
C ILE A 106 0.07 2.98 -11.87
N ILE A 107 -1.08 3.16 -11.24
CA ILE A 107 -1.94 2.05 -10.82
C ILE A 107 -3.15 2.05 -11.73
N GLU A 108 -3.38 0.94 -12.41
CA GLU A 108 -4.46 0.82 -13.39
C GLU A 108 -5.32 -0.39 -13.12
N LYS A 109 -6.55 -0.36 -13.63
CA LYS A 109 -7.43 -1.52 -13.60
C LYS A 109 -7.02 -2.49 -14.69
N ILE A 110 -6.98 -3.77 -14.34
CA ILE A 110 -6.86 -4.84 -15.33
C ILE A 110 -8.17 -5.60 -15.28
N GLU A 111 -8.90 -5.55 -16.40
CA GLU A 111 -10.17 -6.25 -16.52
C GLU A 111 -9.99 -7.54 -17.31
N GLY A 112 -10.67 -8.58 -16.88
CA GLY A 112 -10.61 -9.85 -17.60
C GLY A 112 -10.65 -11.06 -16.71
#